data_758fc6b981d3dd6b865d8746f5e4bb78
#
_entry.id   758fc6b981d3dd6b865d8746f5e4bb78
#
_cell.length_a   1.000
_cell.length_b   1.000
_cell.length_c   1.000
_cell.angle_alpha   90.00
_cell.angle_beta   90.00
_cell.angle_gamma   90.00
#
_symmetry.space_group_name_H-M   'P 1'
#
loop_
_entity.id
_entity.type
_entity.pdbx_description
1 polymer ?
#
loop_
_entity_poly.entity_id
_entity_poly.type
_entity_poly.pdbx_seq_one_letter_code
_entity_poly.pdbx_strand_id
1 'polypeptide(L)'
;MFRQWLALVIIVLVYIPVAIDATVLHVAAPTLSMTLGASGNELLWIIDIYSLVMAGMVLPMGALGDRIGFKRLLMIGSTLFGLSSLAAAFAPSAGWLIAARASLAIGAAMIIPATLAGIRTLFIDARDRNIALGVWAAVGSGGAAFGPLIGGMLLEHFYWGSVFLINVPIVLVVVSLAARLVPPQKGRPEQPLNISHAIMLIVAILLLVYSAKTALKGVLSPWVVASALVTGSVLLFIFVRIQLRARVPMIDMRLFCHRIILSGVVMAMTAMIALVGFELLMAQELQFVHGFTPFEAGMFMLPLMVASGFSGPIAGVLVGRLGLRIVAAGGMGLSAVSFIGLSMLDFSTQQLLASAMMVLLGFSAA
;
A
#
# COMPACT_ATOMS: atom_id res chain seq x y z
N MET A 1 12.96 -25.63 10.44
CA MET A 1 12.06 -24.71 11.17
C MET A 1 12.72 -23.37 11.50
N PHE A 2 13.75 -23.27 12.33
CA PHE A 2 14.34 -21.97 12.73
C PHE A 2 14.74 -21.05 11.56
N ARG A 3 15.42 -21.58 10.53
CA ARG A 3 15.83 -20.79 9.34
C ARG A 3 14.67 -20.22 8.53
N GLN A 4 13.51 -20.87 8.48
CA GLN A 4 12.31 -20.39 7.78
C GLN A 4 11.71 -19.18 8.49
N TRP A 5 11.61 -19.27 9.83
CA TRP A 5 11.11 -18.15 10.64
C TRP A 5 12.06 -16.96 10.64
N LEU A 6 13.39 -17.20 10.64
CA LEU A 6 14.37 -16.13 10.48
C LEU A 6 14.24 -15.45 9.10
N ALA A 7 14.02 -16.22 8.05
CA ALA A 7 13.77 -15.64 6.72
C ALA A 7 12.46 -14.86 6.68
N LEU A 8 11.40 -15.27 7.41
CA LEU A 8 10.17 -14.51 7.56
C LEU A 8 10.43 -13.15 8.21
N VAL A 9 11.24 -13.11 9.28
CA VAL A 9 11.61 -11.83 9.93
C VAL A 9 12.24 -10.87 8.91
N ILE A 10 13.12 -11.35 8.05
CA ILE A 10 13.76 -10.51 7.01
C ILE A 10 12.71 -10.03 6.00
N ILE A 11 11.82 -10.93 5.55
CA ILE A 11 10.74 -10.62 4.60
C ILE A 11 9.79 -9.56 5.18
N VAL A 12 9.43 -9.70 6.44
CA VAL A 12 8.55 -8.77 7.14
C VAL A 12 9.27 -7.42 7.39
N LEU A 13 10.54 -7.46 7.77
CA LEU A 13 11.32 -6.26 8.05
C LEU A 13 11.46 -5.35 6.81
N VAL A 14 11.58 -5.91 5.60
CA VAL A 14 11.62 -5.11 4.37
C VAL A 14 10.26 -4.56 3.99
N TYR A 15 9.17 -5.20 4.42
CA TYR A 15 7.82 -4.75 4.12
C TYR A 15 7.38 -3.56 5.00
N ILE A 16 7.93 -3.43 6.22
CA ILE A 16 7.64 -2.31 7.13
C ILE A 16 7.87 -0.94 6.47
N PRO A 17 9.06 -0.62 5.90
CA PRO A 17 9.28 0.68 5.23
C PRO A 17 8.31 0.95 4.09
N VAL A 18 7.97 -0.08 3.31
CA VAL A 18 7.00 0.03 2.20
C VAL A 18 5.61 0.40 2.71
N ALA A 19 5.19 -0.20 3.83
CA ALA A 19 3.90 0.08 4.44
C ALA A 19 3.84 1.47 5.10
N ILE A 20 4.90 1.88 5.80
CA ILE A 20 5.01 3.22 6.41
C ILE A 20 5.01 4.30 5.32
N ASP A 21 5.80 4.12 4.24
CA ASP A 21 5.95 5.12 3.18
C ASP A 21 4.61 5.40 2.44
N ALA A 22 3.72 4.43 2.42
CA ALA A 22 2.39 4.59 1.82
C ALA A 22 1.52 5.65 2.53
N THR A 23 1.72 5.88 3.82
CA THR A 23 0.83 6.71 4.65
C THR A 23 1.53 7.87 5.36
N VAL A 24 2.85 7.81 5.57
CA VAL A 24 3.62 8.83 6.28
C VAL A 24 3.47 10.22 5.68
N LEU A 25 3.28 10.33 4.37
CA LEU A 25 3.13 11.60 3.68
C LEU A 25 1.79 12.29 3.92
N HIS A 26 0.77 11.60 4.40
CA HIS A 26 -0.49 12.24 4.75
C HIS A 26 -0.28 13.29 5.84
N VAL A 27 0.61 13.02 6.77
CA VAL A 27 0.99 13.93 7.87
C VAL A 27 2.11 14.90 7.45
N ALA A 28 3.03 14.46 6.59
CA ALA A 28 4.15 15.29 6.13
C ALA A 28 3.77 16.32 5.05
N ALA A 29 2.61 16.18 4.42
CA ALA A 29 2.17 16.98 3.29
C ALA A 29 2.22 18.51 3.54
N PRO A 30 1.71 19.06 4.66
CA PRO A 30 1.77 20.49 4.93
C PRO A 30 3.21 21.01 5.04
N THR A 31 4.07 20.30 5.77
CA THR A 31 5.50 20.66 5.94
C THR A 31 6.26 20.63 4.62
N LEU A 32 6.01 19.62 3.79
CA LEU A 32 6.60 19.50 2.45
C LEU A 32 6.17 20.63 1.52
N SER A 33 4.89 20.99 1.54
CA SER A 33 4.37 22.09 0.75
C SER A 33 5.06 23.42 1.08
N MET A 34 5.20 23.71 2.36
CA MET A 34 5.86 24.94 2.81
C MET A 34 7.36 24.94 2.51
N THR A 35 8.03 23.83 2.74
CA THR A 35 9.51 23.75 2.63
C THR A 35 9.99 23.73 1.17
N LEU A 36 9.28 23.01 0.30
CA LEU A 36 9.63 22.89 -1.13
C LEU A 36 8.96 23.94 -2.01
N GLY A 37 8.08 24.80 -1.43
CA GLY A 37 7.28 25.74 -2.20
C GLY A 37 6.37 25.02 -3.20
N ALA A 38 5.94 23.81 -2.88
CA ALA A 38 5.16 22.97 -3.79
C ALA A 38 3.74 23.54 -3.94
N SER A 39 3.30 23.67 -5.19
CA SER A 39 1.91 23.97 -5.51
C SER A 39 0.98 22.85 -5.03
N GLY A 40 -0.29 23.16 -4.79
CA GLY A 40 -1.28 22.16 -4.37
C GLY A 40 -1.39 20.97 -5.36
N ASN A 41 -1.13 21.21 -6.66
CA ASN A 41 -1.11 20.14 -7.65
C ASN A 41 0.13 19.24 -7.50
N GLU A 42 1.31 19.84 -7.30
CA GLU A 42 2.55 19.07 -7.08
C GLU A 42 2.47 18.26 -5.79
N LEU A 43 1.89 18.82 -4.72
CA LEU A 43 1.67 18.11 -3.46
C LEU A 43 0.82 16.85 -3.65
N LEU A 44 -0.27 16.96 -4.42
CA LEU A 44 -1.10 15.81 -4.75
C LEU A 44 -0.34 14.76 -5.58
N TRP A 45 0.52 15.20 -6.51
CA TRP A 45 1.38 14.28 -7.24
C TRP A 45 2.41 13.62 -6.34
N ILE A 46 3.03 14.34 -5.42
CA ILE A 46 3.97 13.76 -4.43
C ILE A 46 3.30 12.62 -3.65
N ILE A 47 2.05 12.81 -3.21
CA ILE A 47 1.32 11.80 -2.44
C ILE A 47 0.94 10.60 -3.33
N ASP A 48 0.34 10.86 -4.48
CA ASP A 48 -0.37 9.85 -5.26
C ASP A 48 0.51 9.04 -6.21
N ILE A 49 1.64 9.62 -6.70
CA ILE A 49 2.49 8.96 -7.70
C ILE A 49 3.01 7.59 -7.22
N TYR A 50 3.27 7.47 -5.92
CA TYR A 50 3.68 6.22 -5.31
C TYR A 50 2.63 5.12 -5.47
N SER A 51 1.40 5.39 -5.06
CA SER A 51 0.31 4.43 -5.15
C SER A 51 -0.06 4.11 -6.59
N LEU A 52 0.00 5.09 -7.49
CA LEU A 52 -0.29 4.94 -8.91
C LEU A 52 0.71 4.02 -9.61
N VAL A 53 2.00 4.32 -9.45
CA VAL A 53 3.07 3.52 -10.07
C VAL A 53 3.09 2.13 -9.45
N MET A 54 2.93 2.01 -8.14
CA MET A 54 2.86 0.73 -7.45
C MET A 54 1.72 -0.13 -7.97
N ALA A 55 0.51 0.43 -8.11
CA ALA A 55 -0.66 -0.29 -8.62
C ALA A 55 -0.44 -0.82 -10.04
N GLY A 56 0.18 -0.04 -10.92
CA GLY A 56 0.51 -0.46 -12.28
C GLY A 56 1.62 -1.52 -12.34
N MET A 57 2.57 -1.47 -11.42
CA MET A 57 3.80 -2.27 -11.47
C MET A 57 3.75 -3.58 -10.69
N VAL A 58 2.90 -3.71 -9.64
CA VAL A 58 2.87 -4.90 -8.76
C VAL A 58 2.69 -6.20 -9.55
N LEU A 59 1.77 -6.23 -10.51
CA LEU A 59 1.49 -7.43 -11.30
C LEU A 59 2.63 -7.79 -12.26
N PRO A 60 3.19 -6.84 -13.07
CA PRO A 60 4.37 -7.09 -13.87
C PRO A 60 5.59 -7.53 -13.06
N MET A 61 5.79 -6.94 -11.88
CA MET A 61 6.91 -7.30 -10.99
C MET A 61 6.70 -8.68 -10.37
N GLY A 62 5.46 -9.10 -10.11
CA GLY A 62 5.14 -10.48 -9.74
C GLY A 62 5.57 -11.47 -10.82
N ALA A 63 5.20 -11.23 -12.07
CA ALA A 63 5.60 -12.05 -13.21
C ALA A 63 7.14 -12.07 -13.41
N LEU A 64 7.80 -10.94 -13.20
CA LEU A 64 9.26 -10.86 -13.19
C LEU A 64 9.86 -11.72 -12.08
N GLY A 65 9.26 -11.71 -10.89
CA GLY A 65 9.67 -12.51 -9.74
C GLY A 65 9.58 -14.01 -10.01
N ASP A 66 8.53 -14.47 -10.68
CA ASP A 66 8.39 -15.86 -11.10
C ASP A 66 9.50 -16.27 -12.07
N ARG A 67 9.97 -15.35 -12.91
CA ARG A 67 11.03 -15.60 -13.91
C ARG A 67 12.43 -15.60 -13.31
N ILE A 68 12.77 -14.61 -12.47
CA ILE A 68 14.15 -14.44 -11.93
C ILE A 68 14.35 -15.03 -10.55
N GLY A 69 13.27 -15.43 -9.88
CA GLY A 69 13.22 -15.89 -8.50
C GLY A 69 13.00 -14.77 -7.48
N PHE A 70 12.26 -15.10 -6.42
CA PHE A 70 11.83 -14.10 -5.42
C PHE A 70 13.00 -13.41 -4.70
N LYS A 71 14.08 -14.14 -4.39
CA LYS A 71 15.26 -13.55 -3.72
C LYS A 71 15.90 -12.44 -4.55
N ARG A 72 16.11 -12.68 -5.85
CA ARG A 72 16.69 -11.66 -6.74
C ARG A 72 15.78 -10.45 -6.86
N LEU A 73 14.47 -10.69 -7.03
CA LEU A 73 13.49 -9.60 -7.09
C LEU A 73 13.49 -8.79 -5.80
N LEU A 74 13.50 -9.45 -4.63
CA LEU A 74 13.56 -8.80 -3.32
C LEU A 74 14.81 -7.92 -3.18
N MET A 75 15.98 -8.46 -3.54
CA MET A 75 17.26 -7.73 -3.47
C MET A 75 17.26 -6.49 -4.36
N ILE A 76 16.85 -6.63 -5.63
CA ILE A 76 16.79 -5.52 -6.59
C ILE A 76 15.78 -4.47 -6.09
N GLY A 77 14.57 -4.90 -5.72
CA GLY A 77 13.51 -4.02 -5.24
C GLY A 77 13.91 -3.26 -3.98
N SER A 78 14.50 -3.94 -3.00
CA SER A 78 14.96 -3.31 -1.76
C SER A 78 16.10 -2.31 -2.00
N THR A 79 17.06 -2.64 -2.87
CA THR A 79 18.14 -1.72 -3.22
C THR A 79 17.61 -0.47 -3.92
N LEU A 80 16.73 -0.66 -4.91
CA LEU A 80 16.07 0.45 -5.61
C LEU A 80 15.26 1.32 -4.64
N PHE A 81 14.49 0.70 -3.74
CA PHE A 81 13.70 1.38 -2.73
C PHE A 81 14.59 2.23 -1.81
N GLY A 82 15.70 1.67 -1.31
CA GLY A 82 16.64 2.39 -0.45
C GLY A 82 17.34 3.56 -1.14
N LEU A 83 17.82 3.37 -2.37
CA LEU A 83 18.45 4.44 -3.16
C LEU A 83 17.45 5.55 -3.51
N SER A 84 16.22 5.18 -3.86
CA SER A 84 15.15 6.15 -4.13
C SER A 84 14.72 6.89 -2.87
N SER A 85 14.69 6.23 -1.70
CA SER A 85 14.46 6.87 -0.40
C SER A 85 15.55 7.91 -0.09
N LEU A 86 16.80 7.57 -0.35
CA LEU A 86 17.91 8.51 -0.18
C LEU A 86 17.76 9.72 -1.13
N ALA A 87 17.42 9.48 -2.39
CA ALA A 87 17.19 10.55 -3.37
C ALA A 87 15.98 11.43 -3.00
N ALA A 88 14.91 10.84 -2.43
CA ALA A 88 13.75 11.55 -1.95
C ALA A 88 14.08 12.42 -0.71
N ALA A 89 14.87 11.90 0.22
CA ALA A 89 15.27 12.61 1.44
C ALA A 89 16.01 13.92 1.15
N PHE A 90 16.76 13.99 0.06
CA PHE A 90 17.54 15.17 -0.34
C PHE A 90 16.99 15.84 -1.61
N ALA A 91 15.69 15.72 -1.87
CA ALA A 91 15.08 16.29 -3.05
C ALA A 91 15.14 17.85 -3.03
N PRO A 92 15.71 18.47 -4.07
CA PRO A 92 15.85 19.93 -4.14
C PRO A 92 14.58 20.65 -4.61
N SER A 93 13.60 19.90 -5.16
CA SER A 93 12.35 20.45 -5.70
C SER A 93 11.22 19.44 -5.66
N ALA A 94 9.98 19.91 -5.76
CA ALA A 94 8.79 19.08 -5.84
C ALA A 94 8.84 18.09 -7.03
N GLY A 95 9.29 18.53 -8.20
CA GLY A 95 9.43 17.66 -9.37
C GLY A 95 10.44 16.52 -9.17
N TRP A 96 11.57 16.80 -8.51
CA TRP A 96 12.54 15.77 -8.14
C TRP A 96 11.95 14.77 -7.16
N LEU A 97 11.22 15.25 -6.15
CA LEU A 97 10.57 14.38 -5.17
C LEU A 97 9.51 13.48 -5.82
N ILE A 98 8.73 13.99 -6.76
CA ILE A 98 7.76 13.19 -7.54
C ILE A 98 8.49 12.06 -8.30
N ALA A 99 9.60 12.38 -8.98
CA ALA A 99 10.40 11.37 -9.70
C ALA A 99 11.02 10.33 -8.76
N ALA A 100 11.56 10.75 -7.63
CA ALA A 100 12.12 9.86 -6.61
C ALA A 100 11.04 8.93 -6.03
N ARG A 101 9.83 9.45 -5.77
CA ARG A 101 8.68 8.66 -5.29
C ARG A 101 8.16 7.67 -6.33
N ALA A 102 8.16 8.04 -7.61
CA ALA A 102 7.85 7.09 -8.69
C ALA A 102 8.86 5.92 -8.71
N SER A 103 10.15 6.22 -8.60
CA SER A 103 11.22 5.20 -8.50
C SER A 103 11.08 4.34 -7.24
N LEU A 104 10.74 4.95 -6.11
CA LEU A 104 10.47 4.29 -4.83
C LEU A 104 9.31 3.29 -4.95
N ALA A 105 8.24 3.69 -5.64
CA ALA A 105 7.09 2.84 -5.92
C ALA A 105 7.43 1.60 -6.79
N ILE A 106 8.36 1.73 -7.74
CA ILE A 106 8.85 0.59 -8.53
C ILE A 106 9.56 -0.41 -7.60
N GLY A 107 10.40 0.07 -6.68
CA GLY A 107 11.04 -0.77 -5.67
C GLY A 107 10.03 -1.48 -4.77
N ALA A 108 9.03 -0.77 -4.28
CA ALA A 108 7.93 -1.33 -3.48
C ALA A 108 7.13 -2.39 -4.25
N ALA A 109 6.81 -2.12 -5.52
CA ALA A 109 6.11 -3.05 -6.41
C ALA A 109 6.90 -4.34 -6.67
N MET A 110 8.22 -4.33 -6.53
CA MET A 110 9.05 -5.53 -6.54
C MET A 110 9.04 -6.27 -5.19
N ILE A 111 9.07 -5.52 -4.09
CA ILE A 111 9.14 -6.08 -2.73
C ILE A 111 7.87 -6.86 -2.39
N ILE A 112 6.69 -6.31 -2.64
CA ILE A 112 5.41 -6.91 -2.25
C ILE A 112 5.25 -8.33 -2.83
N PRO A 113 5.30 -8.57 -4.14
CA PRO A 113 5.15 -9.92 -4.68
C PRO A 113 6.32 -10.84 -4.31
N ALA A 114 7.55 -10.30 -4.17
CA ALA A 114 8.70 -11.08 -3.75
C ALA A 114 8.53 -11.61 -2.31
N THR A 115 7.99 -10.81 -1.39
CA THR A 115 7.71 -11.23 -0.01
C THR A 115 6.65 -12.32 0.05
N LEU A 116 5.56 -12.19 -0.69
CA LEU A 116 4.50 -13.20 -0.78
C LEU A 116 4.98 -14.51 -1.42
N ALA A 117 5.76 -14.42 -2.50
CA ALA A 117 6.36 -15.58 -3.14
C ALA A 117 7.37 -16.26 -2.21
N GLY A 118 8.16 -15.48 -1.46
CA GLY A 118 9.07 -15.97 -0.44
C GLY A 118 8.36 -16.77 0.64
N ILE A 119 7.26 -16.25 1.21
CA ILE A 119 6.46 -16.96 2.21
C ILE A 119 5.92 -18.28 1.65
N ARG A 120 5.33 -18.26 0.46
CA ARG A 120 4.79 -19.47 -0.18
C ARG A 120 5.84 -20.53 -0.44
N THR A 121 7.06 -20.12 -0.73
CA THR A 121 8.17 -21.04 -1.03
C THR A 121 8.82 -21.61 0.24
N LEU A 122 8.96 -20.79 1.27
CA LEU A 122 9.63 -21.17 2.52
C LEU A 122 8.74 -22.04 3.41
N PHE A 123 7.42 -21.80 3.40
CA PHE A 123 6.45 -22.50 4.24
C PHE A 123 5.60 -23.46 3.40
N ILE A 124 6.03 -24.73 3.34
CA ILE A 124 5.33 -25.80 2.60
C ILE A 124 4.08 -26.23 3.36
N ASP A 125 4.19 -26.35 4.69
CA ASP A 125 3.05 -26.67 5.56
C ASP A 125 1.99 -25.55 5.51
N ALA A 126 0.72 -25.95 5.34
CA ALA A 126 -0.38 -25.00 5.18
C ALA A 126 -0.63 -24.17 6.45
N ARG A 127 -0.44 -24.77 7.63
CA ARG A 127 -0.66 -24.08 8.91
C ARG A 127 0.40 -23.01 9.14
N ASP A 128 1.67 -23.36 8.98
CA ASP A 128 2.78 -22.42 9.15
C ASP A 128 2.73 -21.31 8.09
N ARG A 129 2.35 -21.64 6.85
CA ARG A 129 2.14 -20.66 5.79
C ARG A 129 1.04 -19.68 6.10
N ASN A 130 -0.09 -20.14 6.64
CA ASN A 130 -1.20 -19.25 7.03
C ASN A 130 -0.79 -18.31 8.18
N ILE A 131 -0.02 -18.80 9.15
CA ILE A 131 0.54 -17.98 10.22
C ILE A 131 1.50 -16.93 9.62
N ALA A 132 2.40 -17.32 8.74
CA ALA A 132 3.35 -16.42 8.11
C ALA A 132 2.67 -15.33 7.26
N LEU A 133 1.60 -15.69 6.52
CA LEU A 133 0.77 -14.73 5.78
C LEU A 133 0.01 -13.80 6.72
N GLY A 134 -0.51 -14.31 7.84
CA GLY A 134 -1.15 -13.50 8.88
C GLY A 134 -0.19 -12.47 9.50
N VAL A 135 1.04 -12.88 9.81
CA VAL A 135 2.09 -11.96 10.29
C VAL A 135 2.43 -10.91 9.24
N TRP A 136 2.58 -11.32 7.98
CA TRP A 136 2.85 -10.41 6.87
C TRP A 136 1.73 -9.37 6.70
N ALA A 137 0.47 -9.79 6.73
CA ALA A 137 -0.69 -8.91 6.64
C ALA A 137 -0.76 -7.95 7.84
N ALA A 138 -0.56 -8.46 9.06
CA ALA A 138 -0.56 -7.64 10.28
C ALA A 138 0.55 -6.58 10.27
N VAL A 139 1.74 -6.90 9.73
CA VAL A 139 2.82 -5.93 9.60
C VAL A 139 2.53 -4.91 8.50
N GLY A 140 1.89 -5.32 7.40
CA GLY A 140 1.49 -4.40 6.35
C GLY A 140 0.46 -3.39 6.84
N SER A 141 -0.62 -3.85 7.45
CA SER A 141 -1.66 -2.97 8.01
C SER A 141 -1.14 -2.15 9.19
N GLY A 142 -0.40 -2.77 10.12
CA GLY A 142 0.20 -2.06 11.24
C GLY A 142 1.22 -1.03 10.80
N GLY A 143 2.11 -1.37 9.84
CA GLY A 143 3.09 -0.43 9.29
C GLY A 143 2.45 0.79 8.65
N ALA A 144 1.41 0.59 7.84
CA ALA A 144 0.65 1.67 7.25
C ALA A 144 -0.06 2.52 8.31
N ALA A 145 -0.64 1.87 9.32
CA ALA A 145 -1.31 2.55 10.41
C ALA A 145 -0.35 3.41 11.26
N PHE A 146 0.86 2.92 11.56
CA PHE A 146 1.86 3.67 12.33
C PHE A 146 2.59 4.76 11.51
N GLY A 147 2.40 4.80 10.18
CA GLY A 147 3.05 5.79 9.30
C GLY A 147 2.86 7.24 9.76
N PRO A 148 1.61 7.71 9.99
CA PRO A 148 1.34 9.06 10.47
C PRO A 148 2.02 9.37 11.81
N LEU A 149 2.03 8.45 12.76
CA LEU A 149 2.67 8.63 14.07
C LEU A 149 4.19 8.75 13.95
N ILE A 150 4.82 7.85 13.18
CA ILE A 150 6.26 7.87 12.92
C ILE A 150 6.64 9.16 12.16
N GLY A 151 5.83 9.52 11.16
CA GLY A 151 6.01 10.75 10.39
C GLY A 151 5.93 11.99 11.26
N GLY A 152 4.91 12.08 12.11
CA GLY A 152 4.74 13.18 13.05
C GLY A 152 5.94 13.32 13.99
N MET A 153 6.39 12.22 14.61
CA MET A 153 7.55 12.21 15.49
C MET A 153 8.84 12.64 14.77
N LEU A 154 9.04 12.19 13.54
CA LEU A 154 10.21 12.56 12.75
C LEU A 154 10.20 14.04 12.37
N LEU A 155 9.03 14.59 12.00
CA LEU A 155 8.87 15.99 11.61
C LEU A 155 9.01 16.97 12.79
N GLU A 156 8.70 16.52 13.98
CA GLU A 156 8.83 17.34 15.19
C GLU A 156 10.31 17.54 15.62
N HIS A 157 11.16 16.54 15.35
CA HIS A 157 12.54 16.54 15.86
C HIS A 157 13.60 16.65 14.75
N PHE A 158 13.24 16.39 13.50
CA PHE A 158 14.15 16.33 12.36
C PHE A 158 13.60 17.08 11.15
N TYR A 159 14.44 17.29 10.12
CA TYR A 159 13.99 17.87 8.86
C TYR A 159 13.06 16.91 8.10
N TRP A 160 12.25 17.45 7.18
CA TRP A 160 11.22 16.70 6.47
C TRP A 160 11.72 15.45 5.72
N GLY A 161 12.93 15.47 5.19
CA GLY A 161 13.49 14.32 4.48
C GLY A 161 13.78 13.11 5.36
N SER A 162 13.76 13.27 6.69
CA SER A 162 13.93 12.18 7.65
C SER A 162 12.88 11.08 7.51
N VAL A 163 11.68 11.42 7.03
CA VAL A 163 10.60 10.44 6.77
C VAL A 163 10.96 9.43 5.68
N PHE A 164 11.85 9.80 4.77
CA PHE A 164 12.41 8.90 3.77
C PHE A 164 13.72 8.28 4.25
N LEU A 165 14.53 9.05 4.97
CA LEU A 165 15.86 8.59 5.41
C LEU A 165 15.78 7.39 6.35
N ILE A 166 14.70 7.26 7.14
CA ILE A 166 14.47 6.12 8.05
C ILE A 166 14.45 4.77 7.31
N ASN A 167 14.08 4.75 6.04
CA ASN A 167 14.04 3.54 5.22
C ASN A 167 15.44 3.00 4.91
N VAL A 168 16.43 3.89 4.80
CA VAL A 168 17.79 3.54 4.32
C VAL A 168 18.49 2.55 5.25
N PRO A 169 18.61 2.77 6.58
CA PRO A 169 19.24 1.81 7.47
C PRO A 169 18.52 0.46 7.50
N ILE A 170 17.18 0.47 7.44
CA ILE A 170 16.39 -0.77 7.42
C ILE A 170 16.70 -1.57 6.15
N VAL A 171 16.73 -0.91 5.00
CA VAL A 171 17.04 -1.56 3.71
C VAL A 171 18.48 -2.10 3.71
N LEU A 172 19.45 -1.37 4.21
CA LEU A 172 20.84 -1.84 4.31
C LEU A 172 20.95 -3.13 5.14
N VAL A 173 20.29 -3.16 6.29
CA VAL A 173 20.22 -4.36 7.15
C VAL A 173 19.55 -5.52 6.39
N VAL A 174 18.40 -5.27 5.80
CA VAL A 174 17.62 -6.31 5.10
C VAL A 174 18.39 -6.86 3.91
N VAL A 175 18.96 -6.02 3.05
CA VAL A 175 19.73 -6.46 1.88
C VAL A 175 20.91 -7.31 2.33
N SER A 176 21.64 -6.88 3.38
CA SER A 176 22.77 -7.63 3.92
C SER A 176 22.37 -8.99 4.49
N LEU A 177 21.27 -9.04 5.25
CA LEU A 177 20.75 -10.28 5.82
C LEU A 177 20.13 -11.20 4.76
N ALA A 178 19.36 -10.66 3.84
CA ALA A 178 18.74 -11.42 2.76
C ALA A 178 19.77 -12.06 1.84
N ALA A 179 20.88 -11.36 1.55
CA ALA A 179 21.97 -11.91 0.76
C ALA A 179 22.52 -13.23 1.37
N ARG A 180 22.63 -13.29 2.71
CA ARG A 180 23.25 -14.39 3.45
C ARG A 180 22.25 -15.47 3.89
N LEU A 181 21.06 -15.08 4.33
CA LEU A 181 20.15 -15.96 5.06
C LEU A 181 18.98 -16.48 4.20
N VAL A 182 18.54 -15.71 3.18
CA VAL A 182 17.48 -16.16 2.29
C VAL A 182 18.04 -17.12 1.25
N PRO A 183 17.51 -18.36 1.17
CA PRO A 183 18.01 -19.34 0.20
C PRO A 183 17.75 -18.87 -1.24
N PRO A 184 18.70 -19.09 -2.16
CA PRO A 184 18.49 -18.79 -3.58
C PRO A 184 17.43 -19.73 -4.13
N GLN A 185 16.47 -19.18 -4.85
CA GLN A 185 15.49 -19.93 -5.61
C GLN A 185 15.71 -19.70 -7.10
N LYS A 186 15.72 -20.77 -7.85
CA LYS A 186 15.73 -20.68 -9.32
C LYS A 186 14.36 -20.19 -9.79
N GLY A 187 14.35 -19.10 -10.53
CA GLY A 187 13.17 -18.68 -11.26
C GLY A 187 12.82 -19.65 -12.39
N ARG A 188 11.70 -19.42 -13.02
CA ARG A 188 11.22 -20.15 -14.21
C ARG A 188 11.44 -19.28 -15.46
N PRO A 189 12.61 -19.38 -16.12
CA PRO A 189 12.94 -18.50 -17.28
C PRO A 189 11.97 -18.65 -18.45
N GLU A 190 11.29 -19.79 -18.53
CA GLU A 190 10.33 -20.15 -19.58
C GLU A 190 8.99 -19.36 -19.47
N GLN A 191 8.71 -18.72 -18.36
CA GLN A 191 7.51 -17.89 -18.25
C GLN A 191 7.65 -16.63 -19.10
N PRO A 192 6.71 -16.40 -20.05
CA PRO A 192 6.79 -15.26 -20.94
C PRO A 192 6.51 -13.96 -20.15
N LEU A 193 7.55 -13.14 -19.98
CA LEU A 193 7.39 -11.78 -19.50
C LEU A 193 7.08 -10.87 -20.69
N ASN A 194 5.81 -10.55 -20.88
CA ASN A 194 5.39 -9.67 -21.97
C ASN A 194 5.46 -8.21 -21.50
N ILE A 195 6.65 -7.61 -21.64
CA ILE A 195 6.92 -6.24 -21.19
C ILE A 195 5.95 -5.23 -21.85
N SER A 196 5.56 -5.46 -23.11
CA SER A 196 4.58 -4.60 -23.80
C SER A 196 3.20 -4.66 -23.13
N HIS A 197 2.75 -5.82 -22.67
CA HIS A 197 1.49 -5.95 -21.92
C HIS A 197 1.58 -5.27 -20.56
N ALA A 198 2.73 -5.36 -19.88
CA ALA A 198 2.98 -4.68 -18.63
C ALA A 198 2.92 -3.15 -18.79
N ILE A 199 3.64 -2.60 -19.79
CA ILE A 199 3.62 -1.17 -20.09
C ILE A 199 2.20 -0.71 -20.46
N MET A 200 1.49 -1.48 -21.28
CA MET A 200 0.11 -1.16 -21.66
C MET A 200 -0.82 -1.07 -20.44
N LEU A 201 -0.70 -2.00 -19.49
CA LEU A 201 -1.47 -1.97 -18.24
C LEU A 201 -1.13 -0.74 -17.39
N ILE A 202 0.17 -0.45 -17.23
CA ILE A 202 0.65 0.72 -16.47
C ILE A 202 0.07 2.01 -17.08
N VAL A 203 0.23 2.19 -18.39
CA VAL A 203 -0.26 3.38 -19.09
C VAL A 203 -1.77 3.50 -18.99
N ALA A 204 -2.50 2.37 -19.13
CA ALA A 204 -3.96 2.36 -18.98
C ALA A 204 -4.38 2.83 -17.59
N ILE A 205 -3.79 2.28 -16.52
CA ILE A 205 -4.10 2.67 -15.13
C ILE A 205 -3.76 4.14 -14.89
N LEU A 206 -2.57 4.59 -15.29
CA LEU A 206 -2.16 5.98 -15.12
C LEU A 206 -3.11 6.96 -15.83
N LEU A 207 -3.51 6.68 -17.07
CA LEU A 207 -4.46 7.51 -17.81
C LEU A 207 -5.85 7.53 -17.16
N LEU A 208 -6.35 6.41 -16.70
CA LEU A 208 -7.66 6.32 -16.04
C LEU A 208 -7.67 7.12 -14.73
N VAL A 209 -6.65 6.96 -13.90
CA VAL A 209 -6.57 7.71 -12.64
C VAL A 209 -6.30 9.18 -12.88
N TYR A 210 -5.42 9.53 -13.84
CA TYR A 210 -5.21 10.92 -14.25
C TYR A 210 -6.51 11.58 -14.69
N SER A 211 -7.30 10.90 -15.55
CA SER A 211 -8.57 11.43 -16.03
C SER A 211 -9.57 11.63 -14.88
N ALA A 212 -9.69 10.66 -13.96
CA ALA A 212 -10.58 10.76 -12.80
C ALA A 212 -10.21 11.94 -11.89
N LYS A 213 -8.91 12.08 -11.55
CA LYS A 213 -8.41 13.18 -10.71
C LYS A 213 -8.61 14.56 -11.35
N THR A 214 -8.37 14.65 -12.65
CA THR A 214 -8.45 15.92 -13.38
C THR A 214 -9.91 16.34 -13.62
N ALA A 215 -10.81 15.36 -13.84
CA ALA A 215 -12.25 15.61 -13.97
C ALA A 215 -12.82 16.25 -12.69
N LEU A 216 -12.40 15.78 -11.53
CA LEU A 216 -12.86 16.31 -10.23
C LEU A 216 -12.36 17.75 -9.96
N LYS A 217 -11.24 18.16 -10.54
CA LYS A 217 -10.64 19.49 -10.31
C LYS A 217 -11.15 20.58 -11.26
N GLY A 218 -11.72 20.23 -12.42
CA GLY A 218 -12.23 21.19 -13.40
C GLY A 218 -11.19 22.16 -14.02
N VAL A 219 -9.88 21.88 -13.85
CA VAL A 219 -8.79 22.81 -14.25
C VAL A 219 -8.39 22.68 -15.71
N LEU A 220 -8.60 21.51 -16.32
CA LEU A 220 -8.21 21.26 -17.71
C LEU A 220 -9.43 21.18 -18.64
N SER A 221 -9.16 21.41 -19.93
CA SER A 221 -10.19 21.25 -20.96
C SER A 221 -10.86 19.87 -20.89
N PRO A 222 -12.21 19.80 -20.91
CA PRO A 222 -12.95 18.55 -20.89
C PRO A 222 -12.49 17.52 -21.96
N TRP A 223 -11.99 18.02 -23.08
CA TRP A 223 -11.46 17.17 -24.17
C TRP A 223 -10.18 16.42 -23.79
N VAL A 224 -9.30 17.02 -22.99
CA VAL A 224 -8.08 16.35 -22.50
C VAL A 224 -8.44 15.25 -21.53
N VAL A 225 -9.39 15.52 -20.63
CA VAL A 225 -9.88 14.51 -19.66
C VAL A 225 -10.59 13.38 -20.40
N ALA A 226 -11.46 13.70 -21.34
CA ALA A 226 -12.17 12.69 -22.15
C ALA A 226 -11.22 11.84 -22.99
N SER A 227 -10.21 12.45 -23.63
CA SER A 227 -9.22 11.70 -24.42
C SER A 227 -8.38 10.76 -23.55
N ALA A 228 -7.95 11.19 -22.35
CA ALA A 228 -7.24 10.33 -21.41
C ALA A 228 -8.11 9.16 -20.92
N LEU A 229 -9.38 9.43 -20.59
CA LEU A 229 -10.35 8.41 -20.18
C LEU A 229 -10.58 7.38 -21.27
N VAL A 230 -10.85 7.83 -22.50
CA VAL A 230 -11.09 6.95 -23.65
C VAL A 230 -9.85 6.12 -23.96
N THR A 231 -8.69 6.75 -24.04
CA THR A 231 -7.42 6.05 -24.34
C THR A 231 -7.10 5.03 -23.27
N GLY A 232 -7.20 5.39 -21.98
CA GLY A 232 -6.99 4.47 -20.86
C GLY A 232 -7.96 3.29 -20.89
N SER A 233 -9.25 3.55 -21.15
CA SER A 233 -10.28 2.51 -21.25
C SER A 233 -10.03 1.57 -22.44
N VAL A 234 -9.65 2.10 -23.59
CA VAL A 234 -9.31 1.31 -24.79
C VAL A 234 -8.09 0.42 -24.53
N LEU A 235 -7.03 0.98 -23.95
CA LEU A 235 -5.84 0.21 -23.61
C LEU A 235 -6.15 -0.91 -22.61
N LEU A 236 -6.95 -0.62 -21.58
CA LEU A 236 -7.39 -1.63 -20.61
C LEU A 236 -8.23 -2.71 -21.28
N PHE A 237 -9.16 -2.34 -22.15
CA PHE A 237 -9.97 -3.29 -22.91
C PHE A 237 -9.11 -4.19 -23.81
N ILE A 238 -8.15 -3.61 -24.54
CA ILE A 238 -7.22 -4.36 -25.38
C ILE A 238 -6.39 -5.32 -24.50
N PHE A 239 -5.87 -4.84 -23.36
CA PHE A 239 -5.14 -5.66 -22.42
C PHE A 239 -5.96 -6.87 -21.97
N VAL A 240 -7.19 -6.65 -21.50
CA VAL A 240 -8.10 -7.73 -21.07
C VAL A 240 -8.34 -8.74 -22.20
N ARG A 241 -8.60 -8.26 -23.43
CA ARG A 241 -8.80 -9.13 -24.60
C ARG A 241 -7.57 -9.98 -24.91
N ILE A 242 -6.38 -9.40 -24.82
CA ILE A 242 -5.11 -10.12 -25.02
C ILE A 242 -4.93 -11.18 -23.92
N GLN A 243 -5.17 -10.83 -22.65
CA GLN A 243 -5.01 -11.76 -21.54
C GLN A 243 -6.01 -12.94 -21.63
N LEU A 244 -7.25 -12.70 -22.04
CA LEU A 244 -8.26 -13.75 -22.23
C LEU A 244 -7.91 -14.74 -23.37
N ARG A 245 -7.14 -14.30 -24.37
CA ARG A 245 -6.71 -15.12 -25.52
C ARG A 245 -5.32 -15.75 -25.35
N ALA A 246 -4.54 -15.28 -24.40
CA ALA A 246 -3.19 -15.77 -24.18
C ALA A 246 -3.21 -17.21 -23.66
N ARG A 247 -2.30 -18.05 -24.17
CA ARG A 247 -2.10 -19.44 -23.67
C ARG A 247 -1.56 -19.45 -22.24
N VAL A 248 -0.68 -18.49 -21.93
CA VAL A 248 -0.14 -18.25 -20.58
C VAL A 248 -0.38 -16.78 -20.28
N PRO A 249 -1.51 -16.42 -19.66
CA PRO A 249 -1.83 -15.04 -19.36
C PRO A 249 -0.95 -14.54 -18.20
N MET A 250 -0.58 -13.25 -18.21
CA MET A 250 0.08 -12.58 -17.09
C MET A 250 -0.89 -12.45 -15.90
N ILE A 251 -2.16 -12.23 -16.21
CA ILE A 251 -3.27 -12.19 -15.24
C ILE A 251 -4.39 -13.06 -15.81
N ASP A 252 -4.82 -14.06 -15.05
CA ASP A 252 -5.99 -14.85 -15.44
C ASP A 252 -7.28 -14.06 -15.20
N MET A 253 -7.72 -13.34 -16.23
CA MET A 253 -8.95 -12.53 -16.19
C MET A 253 -10.21 -13.37 -15.92
N ARG A 254 -10.17 -14.69 -16.14
CA ARG A 254 -11.29 -15.59 -15.87
C ARG A 254 -11.58 -15.70 -14.37
N LEU A 255 -10.57 -15.46 -13.52
CA LEU A 255 -10.77 -15.43 -12.08
C LEU A 255 -11.81 -14.39 -11.64
N PHE A 256 -11.86 -13.25 -12.32
CA PHE A 256 -12.84 -12.20 -12.02
C PHE A 256 -14.27 -12.55 -12.46
N CYS A 257 -14.45 -13.60 -13.26
CA CYS A 257 -15.77 -14.14 -13.58
C CYS A 257 -16.37 -14.98 -12.44
N HIS A 258 -15.55 -15.42 -11.48
CA HIS A 258 -16.04 -16.16 -10.31
C HIS A 258 -16.62 -15.18 -9.29
N ARG A 259 -17.92 -15.34 -8.99
CA ARG A 259 -18.68 -14.46 -8.08
C ARG A 259 -17.99 -14.29 -6.70
N ILE A 260 -17.41 -15.36 -6.16
CA ILE A 260 -16.73 -15.34 -4.86
C ILE A 260 -15.49 -14.42 -4.92
N ILE A 261 -14.68 -14.54 -5.97
CA ILE A 261 -13.48 -13.72 -6.15
C ILE A 261 -13.86 -12.26 -6.39
N LEU A 262 -14.83 -12.02 -7.28
CA LEU A 262 -15.30 -10.66 -7.58
C LEU A 262 -15.87 -9.98 -6.33
N SER A 263 -16.72 -10.68 -5.56
CA SER A 263 -17.27 -10.11 -4.31
C SER A 263 -16.16 -9.80 -3.31
N GLY A 264 -15.16 -10.68 -3.13
CA GLY A 264 -14.01 -10.44 -2.27
C GLY A 264 -13.19 -9.22 -2.70
N VAL A 265 -12.93 -9.06 -3.99
CA VAL A 265 -12.21 -7.88 -4.54
C VAL A 265 -13.01 -6.60 -4.29
N VAL A 266 -14.31 -6.60 -4.60
CA VAL A 266 -15.18 -5.42 -4.38
C VAL A 266 -15.22 -5.05 -2.89
N MET A 267 -15.36 -6.03 -2.00
CA MET A 267 -15.35 -5.79 -0.55
C MET A 267 -14.03 -5.19 -0.09
N ALA A 268 -12.89 -5.77 -0.51
CA ALA A 268 -11.57 -5.27 -0.16
C ALA A 268 -11.34 -3.85 -0.68
N MET A 269 -11.75 -3.55 -1.92
CA MET A 269 -11.66 -2.19 -2.47
C MET A 269 -12.51 -1.20 -1.68
N THR A 270 -13.75 -1.57 -1.36
CA THR A 270 -14.65 -0.70 -0.60
C THR A 270 -14.10 -0.42 0.80
N ALA A 271 -13.62 -1.45 1.50
CA ALA A 271 -13.01 -1.31 2.82
C ALA A 271 -11.77 -0.42 2.78
N MET A 272 -10.87 -0.63 1.81
CA MET A 272 -9.65 0.18 1.64
C MET A 272 -9.95 1.64 1.31
N ILE A 273 -10.89 1.91 0.39
CA ILE A 273 -11.28 3.28 0.04
C ILE A 273 -11.87 3.99 1.27
N ALA A 274 -12.73 3.31 2.02
CA ALA A 274 -13.35 3.88 3.21
C ALA A 274 -12.34 4.14 4.32
N LEU A 275 -11.45 3.18 4.60
CA LEU A 275 -10.44 3.31 5.65
C LEU A 275 -9.40 4.40 5.34
N VAL A 276 -8.78 4.36 4.15
CA VAL A 276 -7.77 5.35 3.75
C VAL A 276 -8.39 6.74 3.61
N GLY A 277 -9.62 6.82 3.08
CA GLY A 277 -10.38 8.09 3.02
C GLY A 277 -10.64 8.65 4.41
N PHE A 278 -11.05 7.81 5.36
CA PHE A 278 -11.25 8.21 6.75
C PHE A 278 -9.95 8.68 7.41
N GLU A 279 -8.86 7.94 7.28
CA GLU A 279 -7.55 8.32 7.83
C GLU A 279 -7.10 9.69 7.31
N LEU A 280 -7.25 9.93 6.02
CA LEU A 280 -6.87 11.22 5.39
C LEU A 280 -7.74 12.37 5.89
N LEU A 281 -9.07 12.19 5.90
CA LEU A 281 -10.01 13.22 6.36
C LEU A 281 -9.82 13.52 7.84
N MET A 282 -9.68 12.49 8.67
CA MET A 282 -9.45 12.64 10.10
C MET A 282 -8.15 13.37 10.40
N ALA A 283 -7.05 13.02 9.71
CA ALA A 283 -5.77 13.71 9.87
C ALA A 283 -5.85 15.18 9.49
N GLN A 284 -6.62 15.52 8.46
CA GLN A 284 -6.85 16.92 8.05
C GLN A 284 -7.74 17.65 9.04
N GLU A 285 -8.82 17.06 9.50
CA GLU A 285 -9.73 17.66 10.47
C GLU A 285 -9.01 17.97 11.80
N LEU A 286 -8.26 17.01 12.33
CA LEU A 286 -7.50 17.21 13.57
C LEU A 286 -6.46 18.32 13.43
N GLN A 287 -5.75 18.40 12.31
CA GLN A 287 -4.70 19.42 12.11
C GLN A 287 -5.26 20.79 11.73
N PHE A 288 -6.23 20.87 10.79
CA PHE A 288 -6.69 22.17 10.28
C PHE A 288 -7.85 22.77 11.07
N VAL A 289 -8.73 21.93 11.67
CA VAL A 289 -9.89 22.41 12.42
C VAL A 289 -9.58 22.48 13.92
N HIS A 290 -8.97 21.43 14.47
CA HIS A 290 -8.68 21.35 15.90
C HIS A 290 -7.27 21.85 16.27
N GLY A 291 -6.41 22.17 15.29
CA GLY A 291 -5.07 22.72 15.52
C GLY A 291 -4.07 21.73 16.13
N PHE A 292 -4.33 20.44 16.04
CA PHE A 292 -3.42 19.41 16.56
C PHE A 292 -2.10 19.41 15.78
N THR A 293 -1.01 19.15 16.48
CA THR A 293 0.26 18.85 15.81
C THR A 293 0.14 17.52 15.05
N PRO A 294 0.99 17.27 14.05
CA PRO A 294 1.03 15.99 13.35
C PRO A 294 1.16 14.78 14.28
N PHE A 295 1.95 14.93 15.35
CA PHE A 295 2.13 13.88 16.34
C PHE A 295 0.86 13.64 17.17
N GLU A 296 0.21 14.70 17.66
CA GLU A 296 -1.04 14.59 18.42
C GLU A 296 -2.15 13.98 17.58
N ALA A 297 -2.26 14.34 16.29
CA ALA A 297 -3.20 13.72 15.37
C ALA A 297 -2.92 12.21 15.20
N GLY A 298 -1.65 11.81 15.08
CA GLY A 298 -1.24 10.42 15.04
C GLY A 298 -1.57 9.66 16.34
N MET A 299 -1.34 10.28 17.49
CA MET A 299 -1.68 9.70 18.81
C MET A 299 -3.19 9.53 18.97
N PHE A 300 -4.00 10.49 18.49
CA PHE A 300 -5.45 10.39 18.53
C PHE A 300 -5.96 9.19 17.71
N MET A 301 -5.31 8.88 16.58
CA MET A 301 -5.66 7.76 15.71
C MET A 301 -5.07 6.42 16.17
N LEU A 302 -4.25 6.40 17.23
CA LEU A 302 -3.59 5.19 17.72
C LEU A 302 -4.55 4.01 18.02
N PRO A 303 -5.75 4.20 18.59
CA PRO A 303 -6.71 3.11 18.82
C PRO A 303 -7.09 2.37 17.54
N LEU A 304 -7.33 3.09 16.45
CA LEU A 304 -7.60 2.53 15.12
C LEU A 304 -6.40 1.69 14.64
N MET A 305 -5.20 2.25 14.75
CA MET A 305 -3.96 1.65 14.28
C MET A 305 -3.65 0.34 14.99
N VAL A 306 -3.74 0.34 16.31
CA VAL A 306 -3.51 -0.85 17.14
C VAL A 306 -4.53 -1.93 16.82
N ALA A 307 -5.82 -1.57 16.74
CA ALA A 307 -6.88 -2.50 16.39
C ALA A 307 -6.68 -3.14 15.02
N SER A 308 -6.32 -2.35 14.00
CA SER A 308 -6.00 -2.84 12.65
C SER A 308 -4.82 -3.81 12.64
N GLY A 309 -3.79 -3.57 13.45
CA GLY A 309 -2.63 -4.47 13.57
C GLY A 309 -2.98 -5.86 14.11
N PHE A 310 -3.99 -5.97 14.98
CA PHE A 310 -4.45 -7.24 15.55
C PHE A 310 -5.60 -7.89 14.79
N SER A 311 -6.25 -7.20 13.88
CA SER A 311 -7.45 -7.67 13.16
C SER A 311 -7.20 -8.91 12.32
N GLY A 312 -6.10 -8.99 11.57
CA GLY A 312 -5.80 -10.11 10.68
C GLY A 312 -5.74 -11.47 11.38
N PRO A 313 -4.95 -11.65 12.46
CA PRO A 313 -4.94 -12.89 13.24
C PRO A 313 -6.30 -13.23 13.85
N ILE A 314 -7.05 -12.24 14.35
CA ILE A 314 -8.38 -12.44 14.92
C ILE A 314 -9.38 -12.85 13.84
N ALA A 315 -9.38 -12.18 12.69
CA ALA A 315 -10.22 -12.53 11.55
C ALA A 315 -9.93 -13.96 11.06
N GLY A 316 -8.67 -14.37 11.01
CA GLY A 316 -8.29 -15.75 10.65
C GLY A 316 -8.89 -16.81 11.57
N VAL A 317 -8.88 -16.57 12.88
CA VAL A 317 -9.51 -17.47 13.87
C VAL A 317 -11.04 -17.47 13.72
N LEU A 318 -11.66 -16.30 13.54
CA LEU A 318 -13.10 -16.17 13.37
C LEU A 318 -13.59 -16.85 12.09
N VAL A 319 -12.86 -16.68 10.98
CA VAL A 319 -13.18 -17.37 9.72
C VAL A 319 -13.14 -18.88 9.88
N GLY A 320 -12.17 -19.40 10.66
CA GLY A 320 -12.09 -20.83 10.94
C GLY A 320 -13.27 -21.38 11.75
N ARG A 321 -13.94 -20.55 12.58
CA ARG A 321 -15.06 -20.95 13.45
C ARG A 321 -16.43 -20.64 12.85
N LEU A 322 -16.61 -19.47 12.27
CA LEU A 322 -17.90 -18.93 11.83
C LEU A 322 -18.07 -19.01 10.30
N GLY A 323 -16.98 -19.25 9.59
CA GLY A 323 -16.95 -19.23 8.11
C GLY A 323 -16.78 -17.83 7.53
N LEU A 324 -16.18 -17.79 6.33
CA LEU A 324 -15.80 -16.55 5.63
C LEU A 324 -16.98 -15.59 5.43
N ARG A 325 -18.16 -16.11 5.04
CA ARG A 325 -19.34 -15.29 4.72
C ARG A 325 -19.86 -14.48 5.91
N ILE A 326 -19.90 -15.10 7.10
CA ILE A 326 -20.41 -14.45 8.33
C ILE A 326 -19.42 -13.40 8.79
N VAL A 327 -18.13 -13.72 8.79
CA VAL A 327 -17.07 -12.79 9.23
C VAL A 327 -16.99 -11.59 8.30
N ALA A 328 -17.02 -11.80 6.98
CA ALA A 328 -17.00 -10.72 6.00
C ALA A 328 -18.23 -9.80 6.09
N ALA A 329 -19.44 -10.36 6.15
CA ALA A 329 -20.66 -9.56 6.30
C ALA A 329 -20.71 -8.82 7.64
N GLY A 330 -20.29 -9.47 8.73
CA GLY A 330 -20.21 -8.87 10.07
C GLY A 330 -19.18 -7.74 10.13
N GLY A 331 -18.00 -7.91 9.53
CA GLY A 331 -16.96 -6.89 9.42
C GLY A 331 -17.47 -5.66 8.67
N MET A 332 -18.05 -5.83 7.48
CA MET A 332 -18.63 -4.71 6.72
C MET A 332 -19.74 -3.98 7.48
N GLY A 333 -20.63 -4.72 8.15
CA GLY A 333 -21.69 -4.13 8.98
C GLY A 333 -21.12 -3.33 10.16
N LEU A 334 -20.13 -3.88 10.85
CA LEU A 334 -19.47 -3.22 11.97
C LEU A 334 -18.71 -1.97 11.52
N SER A 335 -18.03 -2.02 10.37
CA SER A 335 -17.39 -0.84 9.76
C SER A 335 -18.40 0.27 9.46
N ALA A 336 -19.55 -0.09 8.87
CA ALA A 336 -20.61 0.88 8.58
C ALA A 336 -21.14 1.56 9.86
N VAL A 337 -21.40 0.79 10.92
CA VAL A 337 -21.82 1.33 12.22
C VAL A 337 -20.75 2.24 12.81
N SER A 338 -19.46 1.85 12.72
CA SER A 338 -18.35 2.65 13.23
C SER A 338 -18.22 3.98 12.47
N PHE A 339 -18.35 3.99 11.15
CA PHE A 339 -18.33 5.23 10.37
C PHE A 339 -19.50 6.16 10.70
N ILE A 340 -20.72 5.61 10.81
CA ILE A 340 -21.89 6.40 11.21
C ILE A 340 -21.70 6.94 12.64
N GLY A 341 -21.23 6.12 13.57
CA GLY A 341 -20.92 6.56 14.92
C GLY A 341 -19.91 7.71 14.93
N LEU A 342 -18.77 7.55 14.24
CA LEU A 342 -17.73 8.59 14.15
C LEU A 342 -18.25 9.88 13.52
N SER A 343 -19.11 9.82 12.50
CA SER A 343 -19.68 11.01 11.84
C SER A 343 -20.65 11.81 12.75
N MET A 344 -21.12 11.24 13.84
CA MET A 344 -22.04 11.90 14.78
C MET A 344 -21.36 12.42 16.05
N LEU A 345 -20.06 12.12 16.23
CA LEU A 345 -19.32 12.46 17.44
C LEU A 345 -18.59 13.78 17.30
N ASP A 346 -18.58 14.54 18.37
CA ASP A 346 -17.68 15.69 18.54
C ASP A 346 -16.37 15.19 19.19
N PHE A 347 -15.28 15.24 18.42
CA PHE A 347 -13.98 14.73 18.85
C PHE A 347 -13.35 15.54 19.99
N SER A 348 -13.82 16.77 20.23
CA SER A 348 -13.34 17.61 21.33
C SER A 348 -13.90 17.17 22.69
N THR A 349 -15.15 16.70 22.72
CA THR A 349 -15.88 16.41 23.96
C THR A 349 -16.06 14.92 24.22
N GLN A 350 -16.04 14.07 23.19
CA GLN A 350 -16.38 12.64 23.26
C GLN A 350 -15.22 11.71 22.87
N GLN A 351 -14.01 12.04 23.29
CA GLN A 351 -12.78 11.33 22.90
C GLN A 351 -12.81 9.81 23.19
N LEU A 352 -13.37 9.41 24.35
CA LEU A 352 -13.45 7.99 24.72
C LEU A 352 -14.34 7.19 23.76
N LEU A 353 -15.48 7.77 23.38
CA LEU A 353 -16.42 7.12 22.46
C LEU A 353 -15.85 7.08 21.03
N ALA A 354 -15.17 8.15 20.60
CA ALA A 354 -14.45 8.18 19.34
C ALA A 354 -13.37 7.09 19.29
N SER A 355 -12.57 6.94 20.35
CA SER A 355 -11.57 5.88 20.45
C SER A 355 -12.20 4.48 20.40
N ALA A 356 -13.33 4.25 21.06
CA ALA A 356 -14.03 2.98 20.99
C ALA A 356 -14.53 2.67 19.56
N MET A 357 -15.09 3.67 18.85
CA MET A 357 -15.52 3.51 17.46
C MET A 357 -14.34 3.28 16.52
N MET A 358 -13.19 3.93 16.76
CA MET A 358 -11.95 3.70 16.02
C MET A 358 -11.41 2.27 16.21
N VAL A 359 -11.48 1.73 17.44
CA VAL A 359 -11.11 0.33 17.72
C VAL A 359 -12.00 -0.62 16.94
N LEU A 360 -13.33 -0.41 16.97
CA LEU A 360 -14.28 -1.22 16.22
C LEU A 360 -14.02 -1.14 14.72
N LEU A 361 -13.74 0.05 14.20
CA LEU A 361 -13.39 0.26 12.78
C LEU A 361 -12.10 -0.48 12.41
N GLY A 362 -11.04 -0.36 13.22
CA GLY A 362 -9.78 -1.03 12.98
C GLY A 362 -9.90 -2.55 12.96
N PHE A 363 -10.71 -3.13 13.83
CA PHE A 363 -10.97 -4.58 13.82
C PHE A 363 -11.82 -5.04 12.66
N SER A 364 -12.69 -4.20 12.14
CA SER A 364 -13.69 -4.59 11.14
C SER A 364 -13.25 -4.35 9.69
N ALA A 365 -12.29 -3.43 9.46
CA ALA A 365 -11.86 -3.02 8.11
C ALA A 365 -10.68 -3.82 7.55
N ALA A 366 -10.00 -4.61 8.35
CA ALA A 366 -8.87 -5.47 7.96
C ALA A 366 -9.30 -6.95 7.95
#